data_6555ec3ebf0d5dd529a847803047717b
#
_entry.id   6555ec3ebf0d5dd529a847803047717b
#
_cell.length_a   1.000
_cell.length_b   1.000
_cell.length_c   1.000
_cell.angle_alpha   90.00
_cell.angle_beta   90.00
_cell.angle_gamma   90.00
#
_symmetry.space_group_name_H-M   'P 1'
#
loop_
_entity.id
_entity.type
_entity.pdbx_description
1 polymer ?
#
loop_
_entity_poly.entity_id
_entity_poly.type
_entity_poly.pdbx_seq_one_letter_code
_entity_poly.pdbx_strand_id
1 'polypeptide(L)'
;MVRELIALSDGSEGARPVLGMFLGGAGLAETILYCRHKIYPLGLPNGLSHFLTVVAVMFSAIVSVKASFLPKRSKPVSISFVRNGELHGTFSVLIVTTLEKLLLGGQAGNIKQRGLMKFLAVDQKPLAMVKMIAASLRGKLGQTNLRGVHFQQGDVIRIDSEQSSVVLDGEVFQAHRGSPIVLRSTPPVPFLKLAA
;
A
#
# COMPACT_ATOMS: atom_id res chain seq x y z
N MET A 1 -24.74 4.12 -5.15
CA MET A 1 -23.67 3.12 -4.98
C MET A 1 -23.16 3.22 -3.56
N VAL A 2 -23.00 2.11 -2.86
CA VAL A 2 -22.55 2.11 -1.45
C VAL A 2 -21.17 1.47 -1.38
N ARG A 3 -20.23 2.08 -0.65
CA ARG A 3 -18.85 1.58 -0.50
C ARG A 3 -18.35 1.78 0.93
N GLU A 4 -17.54 0.88 1.39
CA GLU A 4 -16.78 1.01 2.63
C GLU A 4 -15.51 1.81 2.37
N LEU A 5 -15.06 2.56 3.38
CA LEU A 5 -13.86 3.37 3.34
C LEU A 5 -12.85 2.89 4.38
N ILE A 6 -11.63 3.28 4.22
CA ILE A 6 -10.58 3.19 5.24
C ILE A 6 -10.69 4.43 6.12
N ALA A 7 -10.87 4.26 7.41
CA ALA A 7 -10.73 5.31 8.41
C ALA A 7 -9.32 5.21 9.03
N LEU A 8 -8.48 6.20 8.74
CA LEU A 8 -7.12 6.31 9.25
C LEU A 8 -7.11 7.22 10.47
N SER A 9 -6.52 6.75 11.57
CA SER A 9 -6.27 7.53 12.78
C SER A 9 -4.85 7.29 13.30
N ASP A 10 -4.33 8.20 14.08
CA ASP A 10 -3.06 8.10 14.77
C ASP A 10 -3.16 7.35 16.12
N GLY A 11 -4.32 6.76 16.40
CA GLY A 11 -4.59 6.04 17.66
C GLY A 11 -4.95 6.94 18.84
N SER A 12 -4.96 8.28 18.69
CA SER A 12 -5.39 9.19 19.74
C SER A 12 -6.92 9.16 19.91
N GLU A 13 -7.37 9.14 21.17
CA GLU A 13 -8.79 9.22 21.49
C GLU A 13 -9.35 10.59 21.11
N GLY A 14 -10.42 10.61 20.31
CA GLY A 14 -11.12 11.83 19.89
C GLY A 14 -10.62 12.48 18.60
N ALA A 15 -9.53 12.02 17.99
CA ALA A 15 -9.12 12.50 16.67
C ALA A 15 -10.12 12.07 15.59
N ARG A 16 -10.52 13.02 14.73
CA ARG A 16 -11.37 12.71 13.59
C ARG A 16 -10.57 11.87 12.58
N PRO A 17 -11.03 10.67 12.23
CA PRO A 17 -10.32 9.85 11.26
C PRO A 17 -10.36 10.49 9.87
N VAL A 18 -9.27 10.33 9.12
CA VAL A 18 -9.23 10.68 7.70
C VAL A 18 -9.75 9.48 6.90
N LEU A 19 -10.65 9.75 5.96
CA LEU A 19 -11.31 8.73 5.17
C LEU A 19 -10.69 8.61 3.79
N GLY A 20 -10.47 7.39 3.30
CA GLY A 20 -9.97 7.12 1.97
C GLY A 20 -10.29 5.70 1.49
N MET A 21 -9.89 5.35 0.28
CA MET A 21 -10.17 4.05 -0.34
C MET A 21 -8.91 3.23 -0.61
N PHE A 22 -7.77 3.90 -0.74
CA PHE A 22 -6.50 3.28 -1.08
C PHE A 22 -5.37 3.86 -0.25
N LEU A 23 -4.65 3.00 0.45
CA LEU A 23 -3.46 3.36 1.20
C LEU A 23 -2.26 2.60 0.66
N GLY A 24 -1.20 3.36 0.34
CA GLY A 24 0.13 2.85 0.00
C GLY A 24 1.12 3.14 1.12
N GLY A 25 1.93 2.16 1.50
CA GLY A 25 2.93 2.32 2.56
C GLY A 25 4.27 1.66 2.22
N ALA A 26 5.20 1.73 3.15
CA ALA A 26 6.55 1.18 3.03
C ALA A 26 7.27 1.69 1.76
N GLY A 27 7.93 0.83 1.00
CA GLY A 27 8.64 1.22 -0.22
C GLY A 27 7.74 1.85 -1.29
N LEU A 28 6.45 1.53 -1.33
CA LEU A 28 5.50 2.16 -2.24
C LEU A 28 5.32 3.65 -1.91
N ALA A 29 5.17 4.00 -0.63
CA ALA A 29 5.07 5.40 -0.22
C ALA A 29 6.36 6.17 -0.57
N GLU A 30 7.53 5.60 -0.29
CA GLU A 30 8.83 6.18 -0.67
C GLU A 30 8.95 6.36 -2.20
N THR A 31 8.42 5.41 -2.98
CA THR A 31 8.39 5.47 -4.44
C THR A 31 7.49 6.61 -4.93
N ILE A 32 6.31 6.77 -4.34
CA ILE A 32 5.38 7.87 -4.68
C ILE A 32 6.03 9.22 -4.36
N LEU A 33 6.62 9.37 -3.18
CA LEU A 33 7.32 10.58 -2.78
C LEU A 33 8.54 10.87 -3.68
N TYR A 34 9.29 9.85 -4.05
CA TYR A 34 10.41 9.97 -4.98
C TYR A 34 9.94 10.47 -6.36
N CYS A 35 8.88 9.88 -6.92
CA CYS A 35 8.31 10.33 -8.19
C CYS A 35 7.88 11.80 -8.11
N ARG A 36 7.20 12.17 -7.03
CA ARG A 36 6.68 13.52 -6.80
C ARG A 36 7.79 14.57 -6.67
N HIS A 37 8.87 14.25 -5.96
CA HIS A 37 9.93 15.22 -5.66
C HIS A 37 11.11 15.20 -6.66
N LYS A 38 11.34 14.10 -7.36
CA LYS A 38 12.52 13.93 -8.22
C LYS A 38 12.18 13.82 -9.70
N ILE A 39 11.07 13.16 -10.03
CA ILE A 39 10.73 12.87 -11.43
C ILE A 39 9.77 13.92 -12.02
N TYR A 40 8.72 14.29 -11.30
CA TYR A 40 7.77 15.30 -11.78
C TYR A 40 8.39 16.67 -12.08
N PRO A 41 9.37 17.18 -11.29
CA PRO A 41 10.03 18.45 -11.61
C PRO A 41 10.78 18.45 -12.95
N LEU A 42 11.03 17.26 -13.55
CA LEU A 42 11.64 17.15 -14.88
C LEU A 42 10.69 17.55 -16.03
N GLY A 43 9.41 17.82 -15.73
CA GLY A 43 8.42 18.25 -16.72
C GLY A 43 8.05 17.17 -17.76
N LEU A 44 8.32 15.91 -17.49
CA LEU A 44 8.04 14.81 -18.40
C LEU A 44 6.55 14.43 -18.40
N PRO A 45 6.02 13.91 -19.53
CA PRO A 45 4.66 13.38 -19.56
C PRO A 45 4.44 12.31 -18.48
N ASN A 46 3.23 12.27 -17.90
CA ASN A 46 2.90 11.38 -16.76
C ASN A 46 3.29 9.91 -17.00
N GLY A 47 3.01 9.38 -18.19
CA GLY A 47 3.36 7.98 -18.53
C GLY A 47 4.87 7.72 -18.48
N LEU A 48 5.69 8.66 -18.98
CA LEU A 48 7.14 8.55 -18.95
C LEU A 48 7.69 8.73 -17.53
N SER A 49 7.10 9.62 -16.74
CA SER A 49 7.46 9.82 -15.32
C SER A 49 7.24 8.54 -14.50
N HIS A 50 6.10 7.90 -14.68
CA HIS A 50 5.80 6.62 -14.01
C HIS A 50 6.73 5.50 -14.49
N PHE A 51 7.00 5.41 -15.80
CA PHE A 51 7.92 4.43 -16.35
C PHE A 51 9.33 4.59 -15.77
N LEU A 52 9.88 5.82 -15.76
CA LEU A 52 11.18 6.11 -15.16
C LEU A 52 11.22 5.78 -13.66
N THR A 53 10.15 6.06 -12.94
CA THR A 53 10.04 5.72 -11.52
C THR A 53 10.12 4.21 -11.32
N VAL A 54 9.37 3.43 -12.11
CA VAL A 54 9.41 1.96 -12.04
C VAL A 54 10.80 1.43 -12.36
N VAL A 55 11.45 1.95 -13.41
CA VAL A 55 12.82 1.57 -13.78
C VAL A 55 13.80 1.89 -12.66
N ALA A 56 13.73 3.09 -12.05
CA ALA A 56 14.62 3.48 -10.95
C ALA A 56 14.43 2.60 -9.71
N VAL A 57 13.19 2.24 -9.38
CA VAL A 57 12.87 1.34 -8.26
C VAL A 57 13.39 -0.07 -8.53
N MET A 58 13.16 -0.60 -9.73
CA MET A 58 13.66 -1.92 -10.11
C MET A 58 15.19 -1.97 -10.11
N PHE A 59 15.82 -0.94 -10.65
CA PHE A 59 17.29 -0.83 -10.63
C PHE A 59 17.84 -0.76 -9.21
N SER A 60 17.24 0.07 -8.35
CA SER A 60 17.59 0.17 -6.93
C SER A 60 17.44 -1.16 -6.18
N ALA A 61 16.42 -1.95 -6.52
CA ALA A 61 16.20 -3.25 -5.91
C ALA A 61 17.25 -4.30 -6.31
N ILE A 62 17.75 -4.22 -7.56
CA ILE A 62 18.73 -5.20 -8.11
C ILE A 62 20.14 -4.84 -7.70
N VAL A 63 20.55 -3.59 -7.89
CA VAL A 63 21.98 -3.18 -7.84
C VAL A 63 22.45 -2.83 -6.44
N SER A 64 21.57 -2.75 -5.45
CA SER A 64 21.93 -2.44 -4.04
C SER A 64 22.82 -1.19 -3.83
N VAL A 65 22.96 -0.31 -4.83
CA VAL A 65 23.76 0.90 -4.78
C VAL A 65 23.03 1.99 -4.02
N LYS A 66 23.70 2.58 -3.04
CA LYS A 66 23.22 3.78 -2.34
C LYS A 66 23.60 5.02 -3.15
N ALA A 67 22.80 5.37 -4.15
CA ALA A 67 22.96 6.65 -4.84
C ALA A 67 21.91 7.65 -4.34
N SER A 68 22.29 8.91 -4.16
CA SER A 68 21.38 9.96 -3.67
C SER A 68 20.20 10.25 -4.62
N PHE A 69 20.30 9.80 -5.85
CA PHE A 69 19.25 9.89 -6.87
C PHE A 69 18.29 8.67 -6.85
N LEU A 70 18.62 7.58 -6.17
CA LEU A 70 17.75 6.40 -6.09
C LEU A 70 16.76 6.49 -4.91
N PRO A 71 15.59 5.87 -5.01
CA PRO A 71 14.63 5.84 -3.91
C PRO A 71 15.23 5.18 -2.68
N LYS A 72 14.94 5.74 -1.51
CA LYS A 72 15.39 5.18 -0.23
C LYS A 72 14.77 3.81 0.00
N ARG A 73 15.52 2.91 0.61
CA ARG A 73 14.98 1.63 1.06
C ARG A 73 13.99 1.86 2.19
N SER A 74 12.89 1.10 2.17
CA SER A 74 11.91 1.12 3.26
C SER A 74 12.55 0.65 4.57
N LYS A 75 12.13 1.27 5.67
CA LYS A 75 12.48 0.85 7.03
C LYS A 75 11.64 -0.36 7.44
N PRO A 76 12.07 -1.13 8.46
CA PRO A 76 11.27 -2.19 9.04
C PRO A 76 9.94 -1.63 9.56
N VAL A 77 8.87 -2.37 9.32
CA VAL A 77 7.51 -2.04 9.72
C VAL A 77 6.91 -3.25 10.43
N SER A 78 6.22 -3.00 11.53
CA SER A 78 5.42 -3.98 12.25
C SER A 78 3.95 -3.74 11.94
N ILE A 79 3.25 -4.77 11.51
CA ILE A 79 1.85 -4.70 11.12
C ILE A 79 1.09 -5.71 11.95
N SER A 80 0.15 -5.24 12.75
CA SER A 80 -0.66 -6.08 13.62
C SER A 80 -2.10 -6.13 13.09
N PHE A 81 -2.68 -7.32 13.09
CA PHE A 81 -4.07 -7.57 12.75
C PHE A 81 -4.79 -8.10 13.99
N VAL A 82 -5.98 -7.59 14.28
CA VAL A 82 -6.71 -7.99 15.48
C VAL A 82 -7.03 -9.49 15.51
N ARG A 83 -7.20 -10.12 14.34
CA ARG A 83 -7.58 -11.55 14.24
C ARG A 83 -6.50 -12.46 13.64
N ASN A 84 -5.53 -11.91 12.92
CA ASN A 84 -4.64 -12.69 12.06
C ASN A 84 -3.15 -12.60 12.46
N GLY A 85 -2.86 -12.14 13.69
CA GLY A 85 -1.51 -12.07 14.22
C GLY A 85 -0.71 -10.86 13.73
N GLU A 86 0.61 -10.96 13.79
CA GLU A 86 1.53 -9.88 13.46
C GLU A 86 2.44 -10.25 12.29
N LEU A 87 2.75 -9.27 11.48
CA LEU A 87 3.70 -9.39 10.38
C LEU A 87 4.81 -8.33 10.57
N HIS A 88 6.03 -8.82 10.76
CA HIS A 88 7.20 -7.95 10.89
C HIS A 88 8.11 -8.11 9.69
N GLY A 89 8.59 -7.01 9.15
CA GLY A 89 9.53 -7.07 8.03
C GLY A 89 9.80 -5.75 7.34
N THR A 90 10.61 -5.83 6.31
CA THR A 90 10.88 -4.74 5.37
C THR A 90 10.15 -5.05 4.08
N PHE A 91 9.24 -4.16 3.69
CA PHE A 91 8.38 -4.37 2.53
C PHE A 91 8.69 -3.35 1.43
N SER A 92 8.75 -3.83 0.19
CA SER A 92 8.83 -2.97 -0.99
C SER A 92 7.48 -2.33 -1.30
N VAL A 93 6.42 -3.08 -1.06
CA VAL A 93 5.04 -2.64 -1.30
C VAL A 93 4.21 -2.98 -0.09
N LEU A 94 3.41 -2.02 0.36
CA LEU A 94 2.33 -2.21 1.31
C LEU A 94 1.12 -1.50 0.75
N ILE A 95 0.01 -2.22 0.60
CA ILE A 95 -1.25 -1.69 0.11
C ILE A 95 -2.36 -2.12 1.06
N VAL A 96 -3.22 -1.17 1.44
CA VAL A 96 -4.50 -1.44 2.09
C VAL A 96 -5.60 -0.78 1.27
N THR A 97 -6.67 -1.51 0.97
CA THR A 97 -7.77 -0.97 0.18
C THR A 97 -9.09 -1.63 0.48
N THR A 98 -10.16 -0.88 0.30
CA THR A 98 -11.55 -1.37 0.29
C THR A 98 -12.06 -1.62 -1.13
N LEU A 99 -11.28 -1.30 -2.16
CA LEU A 99 -11.65 -1.49 -3.55
C LEU A 99 -11.74 -2.97 -3.93
N GLU A 100 -12.72 -3.33 -4.75
CA GLU A 100 -12.91 -4.71 -5.21
C GLU A 100 -11.80 -5.18 -6.14
N LYS A 101 -11.26 -4.28 -6.95
CA LYS A 101 -10.18 -4.57 -7.90
C LYS A 101 -8.88 -3.98 -7.39
N LEU A 102 -7.92 -4.82 -7.14
CA LEU A 102 -6.55 -4.47 -6.76
C LEU A 102 -5.66 -4.71 -7.99
N LEU A 103 -5.10 -3.63 -8.55
CA LEU A 103 -4.24 -3.70 -9.74
C LEU A 103 -4.90 -4.32 -11.01
N LEU A 104 -4.36 -4.00 -12.16
CA LEU A 104 -4.69 -4.43 -13.52
C LEU A 104 -5.55 -5.72 -13.65
N GLY A 105 -6.86 -5.59 -13.44
CA GLY A 105 -7.83 -6.61 -13.87
C GLY A 105 -8.03 -7.83 -12.99
N GLY A 106 -7.25 -8.03 -11.95
CA GLY A 106 -7.44 -9.15 -11.01
C GLY A 106 -8.54 -8.84 -9.99
N GLN A 107 -9.55 -9.70 -9.87
CA GLN A 107 -10.37 -9.72 -8.67
C GLN A 107 -9.45 -10.14 -7.52
N ALA A 108 -9.29 -9.29 -6.52
CA ALA A 108 -8.54 -9.63 -5.32
C ALA A 108 -9.28 -10.71 -4.55
N GLY A 109 -8.88 -11.97 -4.77
CA GLY A 109 -9.37 -13.15 -4.05
C GLY A 109 -10.88 -13.35 -4.08
N ASN A 110 -11.30 -14.60 -4.15
CA ASN A 110 -12.71 -14.99 -4.14
C ASN A 110 -13.32 -14.91 -2.71
N ILE A 111 -12.99 -13.85 -1.95
CA ILE A 111 -13.42 -13.74 -0.56
C ILE A 111 -14.61 -12.78 -0.51
N LYS A 112 -15.80 -13.36 -0.48
CA LYS A 112 -17.12 -12.70 -0.38
C LYS A 112 -17.40 -12.06 0.99
N GLN A 113 -16.41 -11.81 1.83
CA GLN A 113 -16.65 -11.14 3.10
C GLN A 113 -16.71 -9.62 2.88
N ARG A 114 -17.91 -9.06 2.99
CA ARG A 114 -18.13 -7.61 3.07
C ARG A 114 -17.56 -7.10 4.39
N GLY A 115 -17.08 -5.87 4.40
CA GLY A 115 -16.63 -5.20 5.64
C GLY A 115 -15.15 -5.32 5.93
N LEU A 116 -14.37 -6.00 5.10
CA LEU A 116 -12.95 -6.21 5.36
C LEU A 116 -12.06 -5.45 4.38
N MET A 117 -11.11 -4.69 4.94
CA MET A 117 -10.01 -4.11 4.16
C MET A 117 -9.11 -5.22 3.62
N LYS A 118 -8.70 -5.10 2.38
CA LYS A 118 -7.73 -5.99 1.73
C LYS A 118 -6.33 -5.44 1.96
N PHE A 119 -5.46 -6.29 2.44
CA PHE A 119 -4.07 -5.99 2.74
C PHE A 119 -3.15 -6.82 1.83
N LEU A 120 -2.17 -6.15 1.24
CA LEU A 120 -1.10 -6.75 0.46
C LEU A 120 0.24 -6.19 0.95
N ALA A 121 1.16 -7.06 1.33
CA ALA A 121 2.55 -6.68 1.55
C ALA A 121 3.48 -7.57 0.71
N VAL A 122 4.55 -6.97 0.19
CA VAL A 122 5.56 -7.65 -0.61
C VAL A 122 6.92 -7.41 0.02
N ASP A 123 7.62 -8.47 0.36
CA ASP A 123 8.97 -8.41 0.92
C ASP A 123 9.91 -7.58 0.04
N GLN A 124 10.90 -6.93 0.65
CA GLN A 124 11.93 -6.18 -0.06
C GLN A 124 12.96 -7.13 -0.73
N LYS A 125 12.43 -8.00 -1.60
CA LYS A 125 13.20 -8.95 -2.41
C LYS A 125 12.80 -8.83 -3.87
N PRO A 126 13.76 -8.70 -4.82
CA PRO A 126 13.43 -8.53 -6.24
C PRO A 126 12.54 -9.66 -6.78
N LEU A 127 12.81 -10.90 -6.37
CA LEU A 127 12.05 -12.06 -6.80
C LEU A 127 10.58 -12.05 -6.30
N ALA A 128 10.31 -11.53 -5.10
CA ALA A 128 8.95 -11.37 -4.59
C ALA A 128 8.16 -10.35 -5.41
N MET A 129 8.81 -9.24 -5.77
CA MET A 129 8.24 -8.20 -6.62
C MET A 129 7.87 -8.73 -8.02
N VAL A 130 8.79 -9.45 -8.67
CA VAL A 130 8.54 -10.06 -9.98
C VAL A 130 7.38 -11.06 -9.92
N LYS A 131 7.34 -11.91 -8.88
CA LYS A 131 6.25 -12.87 -8.67
C LYS A 131 4.91 -12.16 -8.46
N MET A 132 4.87 -11.10 -7.66
CA MET A 132 3.67 -10.29 -7.43
C MET A 132 3.16 -9.68 -8.74
N ILE A 133 4.03 -9.06 -9.54
CA ILE A 133 3.67 -8.47 -10.83
C ILE A 133 3.13 -9.54 -11.77
N ALA A 134 3.83 -10.68 -11.90
CA ALA A 134 3.40 -11.79 -12.76
C ALA A 134 2.05 -12.37 -12.34
N ALA A 135 1.80 -12.51 -11.03
CA ALA A 135 0.51 -12.97 -10.50
C ALA A 135 -0.61 -11.95 -10.73
N SER A 136 -0.31 -10.66 -10.58
CA SER A 136 -1.25 -9.57 -10.87
C SER A 136 -1.68 -9.57 -12.35
N LEU A 137 -0.73 -9.65 -13.27
CA LEU A 137 -1.01 -9.70 -14.71
C LEU A 137 -1.84 -10.93 -15.13
N ARG A 138 -1.67 -12.04 -14.41
CA ARG A 138 -2.45 -13.28 -14.62
C ARG A 138 -3.79 -13.29 -13.89
N GLY A 139 -4.15 -12.24 -13.15
CA GLY A 139 -5.35 -12.18 -12.32
C GLY A 139 -5.39 -13.18 -11.17
N LYS A 140 -4.23 -13.74 -10.77
CA LYS A 140 -4.09 -14.76 -9.71
C LYS A 140 -3.59 -14.19 -8.37
N LEU A 141 -3.50 -12.87 -8.24
CA LEU A 141 -3.07 -12.22 -7.00
C LEU A 141 -4.06 -12.53 -5.87
N GLY A 142 -3.56 -13.03 -4.75
CA GLY A 142 -4.37 -13.44 -3.60
C GLY A 142 -5.01 -14.85 -3.72
N GLN A 143 -4.91 -15.51 -4.86
CA GLN A 143 -5.39 -16.90 -5.04
C GLN A 143 -4.29 -17.94 -4.82
N THR A 144 -3.02 -17.55 -4.99
CA THR A 144 -1.87 -18.41 -4.83
C THR A 144 -1.00 -17.91 -3.68
N ASN A 145 -0.55 -18.84 -2.85
CA ASN A 145 0.41 -18.52 -1.79
C ASN A 145 1.81 -18.34 -2.41
N LEU A 146 2.24 -17.10 -2.57
CA LEU A 146 3.53 -16.74 -3.16
C LEU A 146 4.52 -16.38 -2.04
N ARG A 147 5.65 -17.05 -2.00
CA ARG A 147 6.71 -16.75 -1.02
C ARG A 147 7.17 -15.30 -1.11
N GLY A 148 7.04 -14.55 -0.01
CA GLY A 148 7.37 -13.13 0.08
C GLY A 148 6.27 -12.18 -0.40
N VAL A 149 5.06 -12.71 -0.65
CA VAL A 149 3.85 -11.91 -0.91
C VAL A 149 2.81 -12.31 0.11
N HIS A 150 2.40 -11.36 0.94
CA HIS A 150 1.47 -11.54 2.03
C HIS A 150 0.14 -10.90 1.66
N PHE A 151 -0.91 -11.69 1.56
CA PHE A 151 -2.25 -11.22 1.30
C PHE A 151 -3.15 -11.60 2.47
N GLN A 152 -3.79 -10.60 3.06
CA GLN A 152 -4.69 -10.78 4.21
C GLN A 152 -5.91 -9.87 4.09
N GLN A 153 -6.89 -10.10 4.96
CA GLN A 153 -8.05 -9.25 5.12
C GLN A 153 -8.29 -9.00 6.61
N GLY A 154 -8.75 -7.80 6.94
CA GLY A 154 -9.00 -7.43 8.32
C GLY A 154 -9.85 -6.17 8.45
N ASP A 155 -10.53 -6.07 9.56
CA ASP A 155 -11.38 -4.93 9.96
C ASP A 155 -10.52 -3.83 10.60
N VAL A 156 -9.46 -4.23 11.30
CA VAL A 156 -8.54 -3.32 11.96
C VAL A 156 -7.11 -3.74 11.65
N ILE A 157 -6.33 -2.82 11.12
CA ILE A 157 -4.91 -2.99 10.79
C ILE A 157 -4.15 -1.88 11.50
N ARG A 158 -3.16 -2.25 12.31
CA ARG A 158 -2.27 -1.32 12.98
C ARG A 158 -0.89 -1.40 12.34
N ILE A 159 -0.38 -0.25 11.93
CA ILE A 159 0.95 -0.09 11.35
C ILE A 159 1.82 0.64 12.37
N ASP A 160 2.83 -0.04 12.89
CA ASP A 160 3.80 0.50 13.82
C ASP A 160 5.18 0.54 13.18
N SER A 161 5.87 1.68 13.30
CA SER A 161 7.18 1.87 12.71
C SER A 161 7.90 3.02 13.44
N GLU A 162 9.21 2.96 13.50
CA GLU A 162 10.01 4.08 14.05
C GLU A 162 9.85 5.35 13.19
N GLN A 163 9.66 5.21 11.89
CA GLN A 163 9.44 6.30 10.95
C GLN A 163 9.03 5.72 9.59
N SER A 164 7.75 5.60 9.33
CA SER A 164 7.24 5.13 8.04
C SER A 164 6.19 6.10 7.51
N SER A 165 6.33 6.48 6.26
CA SER A 165 5.30 7.25 5.57
C SER A 165 4.27 6.30 4.97
N VAL A 166 3.00 6.69 5.04
CA VAL A 166 1.91 6.10 4.28
C VAL A 166 1.22 7.20 3.48
N VAL A 167 0.63 6.83 2.36
CA VAL A 167 -0.10 7.73 1.48
C VAL A 167 -1.52 7.21 1.36
N LEU A 168 -2.51 7.97 1.85
CA LEU A 168 -3.93 7.66 1.73
C LEU A 168 -4.54 8.60 0.67
N ASP A 169 -5.02 8.04 -0.42
CA ASP A 169 -5.62 8.77 -1.56
C ASP A 169 -4.82 10.01 -2.02
N GLY A 170 -3.49 9.97 -1.89
CA GLY A 170 -2.57 11.05 -2.28
C GLY A 170 -2.09 11.95 -1.14
N GLU A 171 -2.67 11.86 0.05
CA GLU A 171 -2.22 12.58 1.24
C GLU A 171 -1.20 11.75 2.04
N VAL A 172 -0.16 12.41 2.57
CA VAL A 172 0.94 11.75 3.27
C VAL A 172 0.72 11.81 4.77
N PHE A 173 0.79 10.66 5.42
CA PHE A 173 0.75 10.50 6.88
C PHE A 173 2.02 9.80 7.34
N GLN A 174 2.45 10.08 8.57
CA GLN A 174 3.67 9.49 9.14
C GLN A 174 3.36 8.74 10.42
N ALA A 175 3.76 7.48 10.48
CA ALA A 175 3.82 6.73 11.71
C ALA A 175 5.13 7.08 12.44
N HIS A 176 5.04 7.36 13.73
CA HIS A 176 6.17 7.60 14.62
C HIS A 176 6.17 6.57 15.76
N ARG A 177 7.31 6.40 16.39
CA ARG A 177 7.42 5.56 17.58
C ARG A 177 6.46 6.06 18.68
N GLY A 178 5.54 5.20 19.11
CA GLY A 178 4.50 5.54 20.08
C GLY A 178 3.23 6.18 19.52
N SER A 179 3.20 6.48 18.19
CA SER A 179 2.01 6.96 17.48
C SER A 179 1.78 6.11 16.23
N PRO A 180 1.21 4.91 16.40
CA PRO A 180 0.95 4.00 15.29
C PRO A 180 -0.20 4.51 14.41
N ILE A 181 -0.17 4.17 13.13
CA ILE A 181 -1.31 4.38 12.25
C ILE A 181 -2.28 3.22 12.44
N VAL A 182 -3.52 3.55 12.79
CA VAL A 182 -4.61 2.59 12.93
C VAL A 182 -5.61 2.78 11.79
N LEU A 183 -5.84 1.70 11.06
CA LEU A 183 -6.79 1.64 9.96
C LEU A 183 -8.00 0.83 10.39
N ARG A 184 -9.20 1.35 10.13
CA ARG A 184 -10.47 0.65 10.39
C ARG A 184 -11.36 0.72 9.14
N SER A 185 -12.12 -0.34 8.89
CA SER A 185 -13.17 -0.29 7.89
C SER A 185 -14.34 0.53 8.42
N THR A 186 -14.89 1.43 7.59
CA THR A 186 -16.10 2.17 7.95
C THR A 186 -17.36 1.35 7.66
N PRO A 187 -18.51 1.70 8.28
CA PRO A 187 -19.80 1.32 7.71
C PRO A 187 -19.90 1.79 6.25
N PRO A 188 -20.75 1.13 5.45
CA PRO A 188 -20.93 1.49 4.05
C PRO A 188 -21.45 2.94 3.88
N VAL A 189 -20.74 3.74 3.08
CA VAL A 189 -21.07 5.14 2.78
C VAL A 189 -21.73 5.22 1.41
N PRO A 190 -22.85 5.96 1.25
CA PRO A 190 -23.50 6.14 -0.03
C PRO A 190 -22.73 7.13 -0.92
N PHE A 191 -22.48 6.74 -2.17
CA PHE A 191 -21.90 7.59 -3.20
C PHE A 191 -22.91 7.86 -4.32
N LEU A 192 -22.96 9.10 -4.79
CA LEU A 192 -23.69 9.46 -5.97
C LEU A 192 -23.00 8.87 -7.20
N LYS A 193 -23.78 8.20 -8.05
CA LYS A 193 -23.30 7.78 -9.37
C LYS A 193 -23.83 8.80 -10.37
N LEU A 194 -22.93 9.54 -11.02
CA LEU A 194 -23.31 10.36 -12.17
C LEU A 194 -23.78 9.42 -13.26
N ALA A 195 -25.00 9.65 -13.78
CA ALA A 195 -25.45 9.00 -14.99
C ALA A 195 -24.56 9.47 -16.14
N ALA A 196 -23.91 8.54 -16.82
CA ALA A 196 -23.16 8.79 -18.05
C ALA A 196 -24.13 8.84 -19.22
#